data_fe381900d98635a37bcc89745fbb6750
#
_entry.id   fe381900d98635a37bcc89745fbb6750
#
_cell.length_a   1.000
_cell.length_b   1.000
_cell.length_c   1.000
_cell.angle_alpha   90.00
_cell.angle_beta   90.00
_cell.angle_gamma   90.00
#
_symmetry.space_group_name_H-M   'P 1'
#
loop_
_entity.id
_entity.type
_entity.pdbx_description
1 polymer ?
#
loop_
_entity_poly.entity_id
_entity_poly.type
_entity_poly.pdbx_seq_one_letter_code
_entity_poly.pdbx_strand_id
1 'polypeptide(L)'
;GQTLLPEVLSLYNSQFPNVEIQVQVGSTEQIKAHHRDYHVMITRGNKVMNLSNTHLFNDEHYFIYPKDRKEDVTKLPFIEFQADPIYINQIKQWYNDHLGHDYHATITVDQVATCKEMLLSGVGVTILPKIMIKNIDKNMFEFEKVTIDKKPLIRSTYMSYDASMLQLPQVDAFVNLMLNFIR
;
A
#
# COMPACT_ATOMS: atom_id res chain seq x y z
N GLY A 1 2.32 -3.22 4.79
CA GLY A 1 1.98 -2.29 5.19
C GLY A 1 1.86 -1.46 6.44
N GLN A 2 0.95 -0.53 6.41
CA GLN A 2 0.77 0.40 7.53
C GLN A 2 0.23 -0.27 8.80
N THR A 3 -0.51 -1.39 8.66
CA THR A 3 -0.99 -2.16 9.81
C THR A 3 0.06 -3.10 10.37
N LEU A 4 0.98 -3.57 9.52
CA LEU A 4 2.07 -4.45 9.92
C LEU A 4 3.14 -3.72 10.72
N LEU A 5 3.56 -2.55 10.23
CA LEU A 5 4.68 -1.81 10.78
C LEU A 5 4.48 -1.38 12.24
N PRO A 6 3.33 -0.83 12.65
CA PRO A 6 3.14 -0.48 14.06
C PRO A 6 3.28 -1.66 15.01
N GLU A 7 2.78 -2.84 14.65
CA GLU A 7 2.88 -4.04 15.48
C GLU A 7 4.33 -4.49 15.62
N VAL A 8 5.07 -4.52 14.50
CA VAL A 8 6.49 -4.90 14.50
C VAL A 8 7.31 -3.89 15.30
N LEU A 9 7.05 -2.59 15.12
CA LEU A 9 7.78 -1.55 15.86
C LEU A 9 7.50 -1.59 17.35
N SER A 10 6.27 -1.92 17.75
CA SER A 10 5.94 -2.10 19.16
C SER A 10 6.76 -3.22 19.78
N LEU A 11 6.83 -4.36 19.09
CA LEU A 11 7.61 -5.51 19.54
C LEU A 11 9.11 -5.18 19.55
N TYR A 12 9.61 -4.54 18.49
CA TYR A 12 11.00 -4.15 18.40
C TYR A 12 11.40 -3.21 19.55
N ASN A 13 10.58 -2.19 19.81
CA ASN A 13 10.85 -1.24 20.89
C ASN A 13 10.85 -1.92 22.26
N SER A 14 10.01 -2.92 22.48
CA SER A 14 9.99 -3.66 23.74
C SER A 14 11.27 -4.47 23.95
N GLN A 15 11.86 -4.99 22.87
CA GLN A 15 13.09 -5.79 22.93
C GLN A 15 14.36 -4.92 22.90
N PHE A 16 14.31 -3.77 22.26
CA PHE A 16 15.44 -2.86 22.06
C PHE A 16 15.08 -1.42 22.43
N PRO A 17 14.78 -1.15 23.72
CA PRO A 17 14.22 0.14 24.14
C PRO A 17 15.17 1.33 23.96
N ASN A 18 16.47 1.07 23.80
CA ASN A 18 17.49 2.13 23.65
C ASN A 18 17.73 2.52 22.19
N VAL A 19 17.08 1.85 21.23
CA VAL A 19 17.21 2.19 19.83
C VAL A 19 16.22 3.31 19.48
N GLU A 20 16.74 4.40 18.94
CA GLU A 20 15.92 5.50 18.44
C GLU A 20 15.40 5.13 17.06
N ILE A 21 14.08 5.30 16.83
CA ILE A 21 13.42 4.95 15.57
C ILE A 21 12.81 6.21 14.97
N GLN A 22 13.15 6.47 13.70
CA GLN A 22 12.52 7.52 12.92
C GLN A 22 11.78 6.86 11.75
N VAL A 23 10.50 7.16 11.62
CA VAL A 23 9.66 6.62 10.55
C VAL A 23 9.21 7.75 9.63
N GLN A 24 9.50 7.59 8.34
CA GLN A 24 8.97 8.47 7.31
C GLN A 24 7.98 7.70 6.46
N VAL A 25 6.86 8.33 6.15
CA VAL A 25 5.81 7.77 5.30
C VAL A 25 5.68 8.64 4.06
N GLY A 26 5.64 8.01 2.92
CA GLY A 26 5.51 8.68 1.63
C GLY A 26 5.09 7.71 0.55
N SER A 27 5.02 8.18 -0.69
CA SER A 27 4.80 7.27 -1.81
C SER A 27 6.00 6.34 -2.00
N THR A 28 5.76 5.15 -2.55
CA THR A 28 6.83 4.21 -2.88
C THR A 28 7.91 4.86 -3.72
N GLU A 29 7.53 5.66 -4.71
CA GLU A 29 8.49 6.32 -5.60
C GLU A 29 9.35 7.35 -4.88
N GLN A 30 8.77 8.13 -3.96
CA GLN A 30 9.53 9.09 -3.14
C GLN A 30 10.53 8.37 -2.23
N ILE A 31 10.10 7.28 -1.60
CA ILE A 31 10.96 6.50 -0.71
C ILE A 31 12.11 5.88 -1.50
N LYS A 32 11.83 5.28 -2.66
CA LYS A 32 12.88 4.71 -3.52
C LYS A 32 13.88 5.75 -4.01
N ALA A 33 13.41 6.95 -4.34
CA ALA A 33 14.26 8.04 -4.81
C ALA A 33 15.28 8.48 -3.74
N HIS A 34 14.94 8.33 -2.47
CA HIS A 34 15.77 8.70 -1.33
C HIS A 34 16.28 7.50 -0.54
N HIS A 35 16.49 6.37 -1.20
CA HIS A 35 16.80 5.10 -0.52
C HIS A 35 18.05 5.16 0.38
N ARG A 36 19.00 6.04 0.08
CA ARG A 36 20.22 6.19 0.89
C ARG A 36 19.99 6.84 2.24
N ASP A 37 18.84 7.51 2.41
CA ASP A 37 18.48 8.17 3.66
C ASP A 37 17.90 7.20 4.69
N TYR A 38 17.62 5.95 4.31
CA TYR A 38 16.95 4.97 5.15
C TYR A 38 17.81 3.75 5.41
N HIS A 39 17.76 3.24 6.64
CA HIS A 39 18.36 1.95 6.95
C HIS A 39 17.56 0.79 6.33
N VAL A 40 16.24 0.90 6.38
CA VAL A 40 15.32 -0.11 5.85
C VAL A 40 14.14 0.59 5.19
N MET A 41 13.71 0.07 4.05
CA MET A 41 12.51 0.55 3.36
C MET A 41 11.49 -0.57 3.26
N ILE A 42 10.20 -0.20 3.32
CA ILE A 42 9.09 -1.09 3.02
C ILE A 42 8.29 -0.46 1.89
N THR A 43 8.28 -1.10 0.73
CA THR A 43 7.69 -0.53 -0.48
C THR A 43 6.84 -1.56 -1.21
N ARG A 44 5.90 -1.06 -2.01
CA ARG A 44 5.03 -1.89 -2.86
C ARG A 44 5.48 -1.82 -4.31
N GLY A 45 5.22 -2.92 -5.03
CA GLY A 45 5.50 -3.02 -6.44
C GLY A 45 6.77 -3.81 -6.72
N ASN A 46 7.72 -3.21 -7.40
CA ASN A 46 8.93 -3.90 -7.82
C ASN A 46 10.03 -3.85 -6.77
N LYS A 47 10.95 -4.80 -6.85
CA LYS A 47 12.18 -4.80 -6.06
C LYS A 47 12.99 -3.54 -6.36
N VAL A 48 13.77 -3.09 -5.39
CA VAL A 48 14.69 -1.97 -5.55
C VAL A 48 16.02 -2.51 -6.08
N MET A 49 16.48 -1.95 -7.19
CA MET A 49 17.74 -2.38 -7.81
C MET A 49 18.92 -2.10 -6.87
N ASN A 50 19.90 -3.01 -6.91
CA ASN A 50 21.16 -2.91 -6.15
C ASN A 50 21.00 -2.98 -4.63
N LEU A 51 19.81 -3.32 -4.14
CA LEU A 51 19.56 -3.56 -2.72
C LEU A 51 19.18 -5.02 -2.46
N SER A 52 19.30 -5.44 -1.23
CA SER A 52 18.69 -6.69 -0.77
C SER A 52 17.19 -6.48 -0.64
N ASN A 53 16.40 -7.38 -1.23
CA ASN A 53 14.96 -7.31 -1.21
C ASN A 53 14.38 -8.60 -0.65
N THR A 54 13.54 -8.48 0.36
CA THR A 54 12.82 -9.61 0.92
C THR A 54 11.33 -9.43 0.67
N HIS A 55 10.69 -10.41 0.05
CA HIS A 55 9.25 -10.41 -0.15
C HIS A 55 8.56 -10.61 1.19
N LEU A 56 7.66 -9.70 1.54
CA LEU A 56 6.90 -9.79 2.78
C LEU A 56 5.54 -10.45 2.56
N PHE A 57 4.74 -9.92 1.66
CA PHE A 57 3.42 -10.47 1.34
C PHE A 57 2.91 -9.96 -0.01
N ASN A 58 1.90 -10.64 -0.53
CA ASN A 58 1.10 -10.20 -1.66
C ASN A 58 -0.23 -9.65 -1.20
N ASP A 59 -0.77 -8.70 -1.96
CA ASP A 59 -2.01 -8.04 -1.60
C ASP A 59 -2.92 -7.91 -2.82
N GLU A 60 -4.18 -8.34 -2.68
CA GLU A 60 -5.23 -8.10 -3.67
C GLU A 60 -5.76 -6.68 -3.54
N HIS A 61 -6.49 -6.22 -4.55
CA HIS A 61 -7.04 -4.87 -4.58
C HIS A 61 -8.54 -4.89 -4.82
N TYR A 62 -9.24 -3.95 -4.21
CA TYR A 62 -10.69 -3.83 -4.28
C TYR A 62 -11.12 -2.43 -4.67
N PHE A 63 -12.07 -2.35 -5.58
CA PHE A 63 -12.81 -1.12 -5.85
C PHE A 63 -13.90 -0.98 -4.81
N ILE A 64 -13.96 0.18 -4.16
CA ILE A 64 -14.82 0.40 -2.99
C ILE A 64 -15.66 1.66 -3.21
N TYR A 65 -16.94 1.53 -2.97
CA TYR A 65 -17.89 2.64 -3.09
C TYR A 65 -19.01 2.52 -2.06
N PRO A 66 -19.70 3.63 -1.73
CA PRO A 66 -20.86 3.58 -0.85
C PRO A 66 -21.99 2.75 -1.48
N LYS A 67 -22.58 1.83 -0.72
CA LYS A 67 -23.66 0.97 -1.21
C LYS A 67 -24.85 1.73 -1.75
N ASP A 68 -25.22 2.85 -1.11
CA ASP A 68 -26.34 3.68 -1.52
C ASP A 68 -26.06 4.51 -2.78
N ARG A 69 -24.84 4.47 -3.29
CA ARG A 69 -24.43 5.21 -4.49
C ARG A 69 -24.06 4.30 -5.65
N LYS A 70 -24.47 3.03 -5.63
CA LYS A 70 -24.15 2.05 -6.67
C LYS A 70 -24.53 2.53 -8.08
N GLU A 71 -25.70 3.15 -8.23
CA GLU A 71 -26.20 3.61 -9.52
C GLU A 71 -25.43 4.81 -10.07
N ASP A 72 -24.75 5.56 -9.19
CA ASP A 72 -24.02 6.78 -9.52
C ASP A 72 -22.51 6.63 -9.44
N VAL A 73 -22.01 5.40 -9.32
CA VAL A 73 -20.59 5.13 -9.01
C VAL A 73 -19.63 5.82 -9.99
N THR A 74 -20.00 5.88 -11.29
CA THR A 74 -19.16 6.53 -12.31
C THR A 74 -19.23 8.05 -12.29
N LYS A 75 -20.21 8.62 -11.59
CA LYS A 75 -20.35 10.08 -11.41
C LYS A 75 -19.62 10.59 -10.17
N LEU A 76 -19.23 9.68 -9.28
CA LEU A 76 -18.49 10.03 -8.07
C LEU A 76 -17.01 10.28 -8.41
N PRO A 77 -16.35 11.22 -7.71
CA PRO A 77 -14.92 11.42 -7.88
C PRO A 77 -14.16 10.12 -7.64
N PHE A 78 -13.23 9.80 -8.54
CA PHE A 78 -12.27 8.73 -8.29
C PHE A 78 -11.05 9.32 -7.61
N ILE A 79 -10.67 8.76 -6.48
CA ILE A 79 -9.53 9.20 -5.68
C ILE A 79 -8.36 8.28 -6.00
N GLU A 80 -7.30 8.84 -6.58
CA GLU A 80 -6.08 8.13 -6.93
C GLU A 80 -4.98 8.46 -5.93
N PHE A 81 -4.26 7.45 -5.45
CA PHE A 81 -3.03 7.69 -4.70
C PHE A 81 -1.81 7.46 -5.58
N GLN A 82 -0.70 8.11 -5.25
CA GLN A 82 0.53 7.99 -6.03
C GLN A 82 1.04 6.56 -6.01
N ALA A 83 1.31 6.02 -7.19
CA ALA A 83 1.84 4.67 -7.39
C ALA A 83 2.63 4.64 -8.71
N ASP A 84 3.28 3.50 -8.98
CA ASP A 84 4.02 3.34 -10.22
C ASP A 84 3.10 3.35 -11.45
N PRO A 85 3.61 3.75 -12.62
CA PRO A 85 2.79 3.84 -13.84
C PRO A 85 2.18 2.52 -14.28
N ILE A 86 2.84 1.39 -14.02
CA ILE A 86 2.30 0.07 -14.39
C ILE A 86 1.01 -0.20 -13.60
N TYR A 87 1.04 0.05 -12.29
CA TYR A 87 -0.14 -0.12 -11.45
C TYR A 87 -1.28 0.83 -11.85
N ILE A 88 -0.97 2.10 -12.07
CA ILE A 88 -1.98 3.09 -12.49
C ILE A 88 -2.61 2.69 -13.83
N ASN A 89 -1.82 2.21 -14.78
CA ASN A 89 -2.36 1.73 -16.06
C ASN A 89 -3.27 0.51 -15.90
N GLN A 90 -2.96 -0.40 -14.99
CA GLN A 90 -3.82 -1.54 -14.68
C GLN A 90 -5.15 -1.09 -14.08
N ILE A 91 -5.12 -0.11 -13.18
CA ILE A 91 -6.33 0.49 -12.59
C ILE A 91 -7.20 1.14 -13.68
N LYS A 92 -6.60 1.92 -14.58
CA LYS A 92 -7.30 2.55 -15.70
C LYS A 92 -7.96 1.53 -16.59
N GLN A 93 -7.24 0.48 -16.96
CA GLN A 93 -7.77 -0.59 -17.80
C GLN A 93 -8.96 -1.26 -17.15
N TRP A 94 -8.82 -1.64 -15.87
CA TRP A 94 -9.91 -2.29 -15.15
C TRP A 94 -11.13 -1.38 -15.05
N TYR A 95 -10.93 -0.11 -14.70
CA TYR A 95 -12.02 0.86 -14.56
C TYR A 95 -12.79 1.02 -15.87
N ASN A 96 -12.05 1.23 -16.98
CA ASN A 96 -12.67 1.42 -18.29
C ASN A 96 -13.45 0.18 -18.74
N ASP A 97 -12.87 -1.00 -18.56
CA ASP A 97 -13.47 -2.25 -19.01
C ASP A 97 -14.66 -2.66 -18.12
N HIS A 98 -14.54 -2.47 -16.81
CA HIS A 98 -15.53 -2.91 -15.84
C HIS A 98 -16.72 -1.96 -15.72
N LEU A 99 -16.46 -0.67 -15.72
CA LEU A 99 -17.50 0.36 -15.52
C LEU A 99 -18.00 0.97 -16.84
N GLY A 100 -17.34 0.70 -17.96
CA GLY A 100 -17.75 1.21 -19.26
C GLY A 100 -17.63 2.71 -19.42
N HIS A 101 -16.79 3.36 -18.65
CA HIS A 101 -16.52 4.79 -18.68
C HIS A 101 -15.02 5.04 -18.72
N ASP A 102 -14.62 6.18 -19.29
CA ASP A 102 -13.23 6.57 -19.30
C ASP A 102 -12.76 6.94 -17.88
N TYR A 103 -11.67 6.33 -17.47
CA TYR A 103 -11.06 6.65 -16.18
C TYR A 103 -10.59 8.10 -16.14
N HIS A 104 -10.98 8.78 -15.06
CA HIS A 104 -10.47 10.11 -14.74
C HIS A 104 -10.35 10.26 -13.23
N ALA A 105 -9.12 10.45 -12.76
CA ALA A 105 -8.89 10.72 -11.35
C ALA A 105 -9.17 12.20 -11.08
N THR A 106 -10.28 12.47 -10.41
CA THR A 106 -10.68 13.82 -10.03
C THR A 106 -9.83 14.35 -8.88
N ILE A 107 -9.41 13.45 -8.00
CA ILE A 107 -8.63 13.79 -6.80
C ILE A 107 -7.41 12.86 -6.78
N THR A 108 -6.24 13.45 -6.59
CA THR A 108 -5.01 12.69 -6.38
C THR A 108 -4.41 13.02 -5.03
N VAL A 109 -3.96 11.99 -4.33
CA VAL A 109 -3.30 12.11 -3.03
C VAL A 109 -1.97 11.38 -3.07
N ASP A 110 -1.08 11.69 -2.16
CA ASP A 110 0.24 11.06 -2.13
C ASP A 110 0.27 9.73 -1.36
N GLN A 111 -0.71 9.48 -0.47
CA GLN A 111 -0.71 8.31 0.39
C GLN A 111 -2.03 7.53 0.36
N VAL A 112 -1.92 6.20 0.45
CA VAL A 112 -3.06 5.28 0.52
C VAL A 112 -3.96 5.58 1.71
N ALA A 113 -3.38 5.91 2.86
CA ALA A 113 -4.14 6.21 4.08
C ALA A 113 -5.06 7.40 3.90
N THR A 114 -4.59 8.46 3.25
CA THR A 114 -5.40 9.65 2.93
C THR A 114 -6.54 9.29 1.99
N CYS A 115 -6.25 8.45 0.99
CA CYS A 115 -7.26 7.95 0.07
C CYS A 115 -8.39 7.20 0.81
N LYS A 116 -8.04 6.33 1.74
CA LYS A 116 -9.00 5.61 2.58
C LYS A 116 -9.86 6.57 3.41
N GLU A 117 -9.24 7.55 4.05
CA GLU A 117 -9.96 8.53 4.87
C GLU A 117 -10.98 9.31 4.03
N MET A 118 -10.62 9.71 2.82
CA MET A 118 -11.52 10.40 1.91
C MET A 118 -12.69 9.52 1.46
N LEU A 119 -12.42 8.25 1.18
CA LEU A 119 -13.48 7.28 0.89
C LEU A 119 -14.47 7.19 2.04
N LEU A 120 -13.99 7.04 3.26
CA LEU A 120 -14.83 6.90 4.45
C LEU A 120 -15.62 8.18 4.75
N SER A 121 -15.12 9.33 4.36
CA SER A 121 -15.79 10.63 4.52
C SER A 121 -16.80 10.92 3.42
N GLY A 122 -16.97 10.01 2.45
CA GLY A 122 -17.95 10.18 1.39
C GLY A 122 -17.50 11.10 0.26
N VAL A 123 -16.19 11.38 0.15
CA VAL A 123 -15.66 12.27 -0.90
C VAL A 123 -15.78 11.63 -2.28
N GLY A 124 -15.59 10.31 -2.38
CA GLY A 124 -15.64 9.62 -3.66
C GLY A 124 -15.45 8.13 -3.54
N VAL A 125 -14.95 7.52 -4.60
CA VAL A 125 -14.66 6.09 -4.71
C VAL A 125 -13.18 5.88 -4.96
N THR A 126 -12.68 4.68 -4.67
CA THR A 126 -11.27 4.38 -4.88
C THR A 126 -11.02 2.87 -4.96
N ILE A 127 -9.77 2.53 -5.29
CA ILE A 127 -9.25 1.17 -5.22
C ILE A 127 -8.20 1.12 -4.11
N LEU A 128 -8.39 0.20 -3.16
CA LEU A 128 -7.48 0.02 -2.03
C LEU A 128 -6.95 -1.41 -1.96
N PRO A 129 -5.72 -1.59 -1.46
CA PRO A 129 -5.20 -2.92 -1.18
C PRO A 129 -5.95 -3.56 0.00
N LYS A 130 -6.06 -4.87 -0.02
CA LYS A 130 -6.80 -5.65 0.99
C LYS A 130 -6.38 -5.33 2.42
N ILE A 131 -5.09 -5.09 2.64
CA ILE A 131 -4.56 -4.78 3.98
C ILE A 131 -5.17 -3.49 4.56
N MET A 132 -5.66 -2.57 3.71
CA MET A 132 -6.21 -1.30 4.15
C MET A 132 -7.73 -1.33 4.39
N ILE A 133 -8.41 -2.42 4.03
CA ILE A 133 -9.89 -2.45 4.05
C ILE A 133 -10.47 -3.20 5.25
N LYS A 134 -9.64 -3.75 6.10
CA LYS A 134 -10.03 -4.67 7.19
C LYS A 134 -11.11 -4.09 8.12
N ASN A 135 -11.08 -2.80 8.38
CA ASN A 135 -11.98 -2.11 9.31
C ASN A 135 -13.05 -1.27 8.61
N ILE A 136 -13.23 -1.43 7.30
CA ILE A 136 -14.28 -0.72 6.56
C ILE A 136 -15.59 -1.46 6.71
N ASP A 137 -16.64 -0.74 7.11
CA ASP A 137 -17.97 -1.30 7.36
C ASP A 137 -18.60 -1.84 6.07
N LYS A 138 -18.76 -3.16 6.03
CA LYS A 138 -19.36 -3.87 4.88
C LYS A 138 -20.85 -3.62 4.72
N ASN A 139 -21.51 -3.05 5.73
CA ASN A 139 -22.90 -2.65 5.62
C ASN A 139 -23.07 -1.32 4.88
N MET A 140 -22.04 -0.48 4.88
CA MET A 140 -22.06 0.84 4.25
C MET A 140 -21.35 0.90 2.91
N PHE A 141 -20.38 0.02 2.68
CA PHE A 141 -19.54 0.02 1.48
C PHE A 141 -19.61 -1.30 0.75
N GLU A 142 -19.57 -1.23 -0.58
CA GLU A 142 -19.45 -2.38 -1.45
C GLU A 142 -18.00 -2.55 -1.89
N PHE A 143 -17.56 -3.81 -2.05
CA PHE A 143 -16.19 -4.17 -2.43
C PHE A 143 -16.24 -5.04 -3.69
N GLU A 144 -15.59 -4.61 -4.73
CA GLU A 144 -15.44 -5.39 -5.96
C GLU A 144 -13.96 -5.70 -6.19
N LYS A 145 -13.63 -6.98 -6.32
CA LYS A 145 -12.24 -7.39 -6.56
C LYS A 145 -11.78 -6.89 -7.93
N VAL A 146 -10.63 -6.22 -7.95
CA VAL A 146 -10.02 -5.78 -9.20
C VAL A 146 -9.29 -6.96 -9.83
N THR A 147 -9.60 -7.21 -11.10
CA THR A 147 -9.01 -8.32 -11.86
C THR A 147 -8.40 -7.80 -13.16
N ILE A 148 -7.31 -8.44 -13.56
CA ILE A 148 -6.67 -8.22 -14.86
C ILE A 148 -6.64 -9.58 -15.56
N ASP A 149 -7.23 -9.67 -16.75
CA ASP A 149 -7.34 -10.92 -17.51
C ASP A 149 -7.95 -12.06 -16.67
N LYS A 150 -9.02 -11.74 -15.93
CA LYS A 150 -9.77 -12.65 -15.05
C LYS A 150 -9.00 -13.14 -13.82
N LYS A 151 -7.83 -12.59 -13.56
CA LYS A 151 -7.03 -12.92 -12.36
C LYS A 151 -7.00 -11.73 -11.41
N PRO A 152 -6.96 -11.96 -10.09
CA PRO A 152 -6.84 -10.86 -9.14
C PRO A 152 -5.61 -10.01 -9.43
N LEU A 153 -5.77 -8.69 -9.36
CA LEU A 153 -4.64 -7.77 -9.38
C LEU A 153 -3.92 -7.89 -8.04
N ILE A 154 -2.67 -8.32 -8.09
CA ILE A 154 -1.84 -8.54 -6.90
C ILE A 154 -0.62 -7.63 -6.97
N ARG A 155 -0.32 -6.98 -5.86
CA ARG A 155 0.96 -6.27 -5.68
C ARG A 155 1.74 -6.89 -4.53
N SER A 156 3.05 -6.94 -4.71
CA SER A 156 3.97 -7.42 -3.69
C SER A 156 4.46 -6.27 -2.83
N THR A 157 4.66 -6.56 -1.53
CA THR A 157 5.34 -5.65 -0.60
C THR A 157 6.70 -6.25 -0.29
N TYR A 158 7.73 -5.41 -0.38
CA TYR A 158 9.11 -5.80 -0.12
C TYR A 158 9.70 -4.97 1.01
N MET A 159 10.55 -5.61 1.79
CA MET A 159 11.50 -4.95 2.68
C MET A 159 12.84 -4.90 1.97
N SER A 160 13.41 -3.71 1.86
CA SER A 160 14.64 -3.49 1.10
C SER A 160 15.64 -2.71 1.93
N TYR A 161 16.89 -3.08 1.83
CA TYR A 161 18.01 -2.45 2.54
C TYR A 161 19.30 -2.74 1.81
N ASP A 162 20.31 -1.87 2.00
CA ASP A 162 21.66 -2.19 1.57
C ASP A 162 22.21 -3.31 2.45
N ALA A 163 22.81 -4.33 1.84
CA ALA A 163 23.32 -5.50 2.57
C ALA A 163 24.33 -5.11 3.65
N SER A 164 25.09 -4.04 3.46
CA SER A 164 26.04 -3.53 4.43
C SER A 164 25.38 -3.05 5.73
N MET A 165 24.09 -2.69 5.69
CA MET A 165 23.33 -2.26 6.86
C MET A 165 23.18 -3.37 7.91
N LEU A 166 23.27 -4.64 7.50
CA LEU A 166 23.21 -5.78 8.44
C LEU A 166 24.43 -5.84 9.39
N GLN A 167 25.48 -5.09 9.10
CA GLN A 167 26.61 -4.94 10.02
C GLN A 167 26.24 -4.12 11.27
N LEU A 168 25.15 -3.35 11.20
CA LEU A 168 24.58 -2.64 12.35
C LEU A 168 23.67 -3.60 13.12
N PRO A 169 23.98 -3.94 14.38
CA PRO A 169 23.19 -4.91 15.14
C PRO A 169 21.72 -4.54 15.25
N GLN A 170 21.40 -3.25 15.37
CA GLN A 170 20.02 -2.77 15.45
C GLN A 170 19.24 -2.98 14.15
N VAL A 171 19.91 -2.91 12.99
CA VAL A 171 19.27 -3.16 11.69
C VAL A 171 19.08 -4.66 11.50
N ASP A 172 20.11 -5.45 11.76
CA ASP A 172 20.03 -6.92 11.66
C ASP A 172 18.91 -7.46 12.56
N ALA A 173 18.79 -6.96 13.78
CA ALA A 173 17.74 -7.36 14.71
C ALA A 173 16.34 -7.00 14.16
N PHE A 174 16.18 -5.81 13.59
CA PHE A 174 14.90 -5.41 13.00
C PHE A 174 14.52 -6.29 11.81
N VAL A 175 15.45 -6.54 10.90
CA VAL A 175 15.22 -7.38 9.73
C VAL A 175 14.80 -8.80 10.15
N ASN A 176 15.52 -9.39 11.11
CA ASN A 176 15.18 -10.73 11.61
C ASN A 176 13.82 -10.77 12.31
N LEU A 177 13.49 -9.74 13.08
CA LEU A 177 12.19 -9.64 13.74
C LEU A 177 11.06 -9.56 12.71
N MET A 178 11.23 -8.74 11.68
CA MET A 178 10.25 -8.62 10.60
C MET A 178 10.04 -9.97 9.90
N LEU A 179 11.11 -10.67 9.56
CA LEU A 179 11.02 -11.98 8.91
C LEU A 179 10.31 -13.01 9.78
N ASN A 180 10.53 -12.99 11.08
CA ASN A 180 9.84 -13.90 12.00
C ASN A 180 8.36 -13.53 12.16
N PHE A 181 8.04 -12.24 12.12
CA PHE A 181 6.68 -11.75 12.29
C PHE A 181 5.75 -12.14 11.14
N ILE A 182 6.26 -12.15 9.90
CA ILE A 182 5.46 -12.48 8.70
C ILE A 182 5.32 -13.98 8.42
N ARG A 183 6.02 -14.82 9.16
CA ARG A 183 5.93 -16.29 9.04
C ARG A 183 4.65 -16.85 9.63
#